data_d65c8a2670a1fc97e90d00b2bb0c6718
#
_entry.id   d65c8a2670a1fc97e90d00b2bb0c6718
#
_cell.length_a   1.000
_cell.length_b   1.000
_cell.length_c   1.000
_cell.angle_alpha   90.00
_cell.angle_beta   90.00
_cell.angle_gamma   90.00
#
_symmetry.space_group_name_H-M   'P 1'
#
loop_
_entity.id
_entity.type
_entity.pdbx_description
1 polymer ?
#
loop_
_entity_poly.entity_id
_entity_poly.type
_entity_poly.pdbx_seq_one_letter_code
_entity_poly.pdbx_strand_id
1 'polypeptide(L)' 'MTYVIASLRNGKPYSFYHSDKRFYCGIFSMRGCNLRTYKSFTTAKRTFDKLHFKGVDLAILEVNNGESVEDGKGVFRKHT' A
#
# COMPACT_ATOMS: atom_id res chain seq x y z
N MET A 1 5.05 -11.83 -7.70
CA MET A 1 4.81 -11.00 -6.52
C MET A 1 4.24 -9.66 -6.91
N THR A 2 3.44 -9.12 -6.04
CA THR A 2 2.79 -7.83 -6.25
C THR A 2 3.12 -6.93 -5.07
N TYR A 3 3.26 -5.63 -5.33
CA TYR A 3 3.51 -4.65 -4.28
C TYR A 3 2.38 -3.64 -4.25
N VAL A 4 1.99 -3.24 -3.05
CA VAL A 4 1.00 -2.18 -2.85
C VAL A 4 1.51 -1.20 -1.81
N ILE A 5 1.01 0.02 -1.85
CA ILE A 5 1.36 1.04 -0.87
C ILE A 5 0.19 1.15 0.09
N ALA A 6 0.49 1.09 1.38
CA ALA A 6 -0.52 1.14 2.42
C ALA A 6 -0.16 2.14 3.51
N SER A 7 -1.17 2.68 4.16
CA SER A 7 -0.98 3.38 5.42
C SER A 7 -1.15 2.37 6.54
N LEU A 8 -0.43 2.57 7.63
CA LEU A 8 -0.47 1.68 8.78
C LEU A 8 -1.14 2.36 9.97
N ARG A 9 -1.87 1.57 10.74
CA ARG A 9 -2.41 1.99 12.02
C ARG A 9 -2.03 0.91 13.03
N ASN A 10 -1.31 1.30 14.08
CA ASN A 10 -0.79 0.36 15.08
C ASN A 10 0.04 -0.77 14.45
N GLY A 11 0.83 -0.42 13.42
CA GLY A 11 1.69 -1.37 12.75
C GLY A 11 1.00 -2.30 11.76
N LYS A 12 -0.30 -2.12 11.54
CA LYS A 12 -1.08 -2.98 10.63
C LYS A 12 -1.62 -2.17 9.45
N PRO A 13 -1.76 -2.79 8.27
CA PRO A 13 -2.36 -2.11 7.12
C PRO A 13 -3.76 -1.60 7.45
N TYR A 14 -3.98 -0.34 7.17
CA TYR A 14 -5.25 0.32 7.44
C TYR A 14 -5.94 0.79 6.16
N SER A 15 -5.20 1.45 5.27
CA SER A 15 -5.74 1.90 4.00
C SER A 15 -4.71 1.67 2.90
N PHE A 16 -5.20 1.62 1.65
CA PHE A 16 -4.37 1.26 0.51
C PHE A 16 -4.46 2.34 -0.57
N TYR A 17 -3.34 2.57 -1.23
CA TYR A 17 -3.22 3.58 -2.27
C TYR A 17 -3.87 3.12 -3.56
N HIS A 18 -4.66 4.00 -4.17
CA HIS A 18 -5.40 3.73 -5.41
C HIS A 18 -4.91 4.62 -6.55
N SER A 19 -5.31 4.27 -7.77
CA SER A 19 -4.90 4.99 -8.98
C SER A 19 -5.37 6.43 -9.01
N ASP A 20 -6.42 6.76 -8.27
CA ASP A 20 -6.91 8.14 -8.17
C ASP A 20 -6.09 8.99 -7.20
N LYS A 21 -4.97 8.48 -6.71
CA LYS A 21 -4.05 9.15 -5.78
C LYS A 21 -4.65 9.36 -4.40
N ARG A 22 -5.59 8.51 -4.00
CA ARG A 22 -6.22 8.55 -2.68
C ARG A 22 -6.04 7.22 -1.97
N PHE A 23 -6.15 7.26 -0.65
CA PHE A 23 -6.12 6.06 0.18
C PHE A 23 -7.54 5.70 0.59
N TYR A 24 -7.86 4.41 0.46
CA TYR A 24 -9.15 3.88 0.89
C TYR A 24 -8.91 2.73 1.86
N CYS A 25 -9.73 2.63 2.89
CA CYS A 25 -9.61 1.60 3.90
C CYS A 25 -10.69 0.52 3.73
N GLY A 26 -10.38 -0.65 4.29
CA GLY A 26 -11.29 -1.78 4.31
C GLY A 26 -11.25 -2.61 3.04
N ILE A 27 -11.94 -3.74 3.12
CA ILE A 27 -12.00 -4.72 2.04
C ILE A 27 -12.65 -4.13 0.79
N PHE A 28 -13.60 -3.21 0.97
CA PHE A 28 -14.31 -2.61 -0.14
C PHE A 28 -13.40 -1.81 -1.07
N SER A 29 -12.32 -1.30 -0.54
CA SER A 29 -11.37 -0.53 -1.33
C SER A 29 -10.67 -1.38 -2.40
N MET A 30 -10.77 -2.70 -2.29
CA MET A 30 -10.10 -3.62 -3.20
C MET A 30 -11.02 -4.22 -4.25
N ARG A 31 -12.33 -4.05 -4.13
CA ARG A 31 -13.29 -4.65 -5.06
C ARG A 31 -13.62 -3.73 -6.21
N GLY A 32 -13.29 -4.18 -7.41
CA GLY A 32 -13.64 -3.47 -8.62
C GLY A 32 -13.14 -2.04 -8.63
N CYS A 33 -12.20 -1.74 -7.79
CA CYS A 33 -11.67 -0.41 -7.64
C CYS A 33 -10.29 -0.33 -8.24
N ASN A 34 -9.75 0.85 -8.26
CA ASN A 34 -8.50 1.13 -8.91
C ASN A 34 -7.32 1.02 -7.94
N LEU A 35 -7.27 -0.06 -7.18
CA LEU A 35 -6.14 -0.33 -6.29
C LEU A 35 -4.86 -0.34 -7.13
N ARG A 36 -3.92 0.51 -6.74
CA ARG A 36 -2.66 0.61 -7.46
C ARG A 36 -1.74 -0.51 -7.05
N THR A 37 -1.41 -1.37 -8.00
CA THR A 37 -0.46 -2.48 -7.79
C THR A 37 0.79 -2.24 -8.61
N TYR A 38 1.89 -2.80 -8.13
CA TYR A 38 3.19 -2.66 -8.78
C TYR A 38 3.82 -4.03 -8.92
N LYS A 39 4.48 -4.26 -10.05
CA LYS A 39 5.13 -5.55 -10.32
C LYS A 39 6.53 -5.62 -9.71
N SER A 40 7.12 -4.49 -9.39
CA SER A 40 8.46 -4.47 -8.79
C SER A 40 8.52 -3.51 -7.62
N PHE A 41 9.40 -3.80 -6.69
CA PHE A 41 9.66 -2.94 -5.54
C PHE A 41 10.14 -1.56 -5.98
N THR A 42 11.02 -1.51 -6.97
CA THR A 42 11.59 -0.25 -7.47
C THR A 42 10.49 0.70 -7.95
N THR A 43 9.54 0.19 -8.70
CA THR A 43 8.42 1.01 -9.21
C THR A 43 7.54 1.48 -8.06
N ALA A 44 7.23 0.60 -7.12
CA ALA A 44 6.44 0.96 -5.95
C ALA A 44 7.15 2.04 -5.12
N LYS A 45 8.44 1.89 -4.90
CA LYS A 45 9.22 2.84 -4.11
C LYS A 45 9.30 4.21 -4.78
N ARG A 46 9.34 4.26 -6.09
CA ARG A 46 9.35 5.52 -6.83
C ARG A 46 8.11 6.37 -6.54
N THR A 47 6.95 5.73 -6.54
CA THR A 47 5.70 6.41 -6.17
C THR A 47 5.67 6.71 -4.67
N PHE A 48 6.09 5.74 -3.87
CA PHE A 48 6.10 5.84 -2.42
C PHE A 48 6.89 7.05 -1.93
N ASP A 49 8.06 7.31 -2.54
CA ASP A 49 8.92 8.42 -2.16
C ASP A 49 8.29 9.79 -2.43
N LYS A 50 7.29 9.84 -3.30
CA LYS A 50 6.57 11.07 -3.62
C LYS A 50 5.41 11.34 -2.67
N LEU A 51 5.04 10.36 -1.85
CA LEU A 51 3.91 10.50 -0.93
C LEU A 51 4.37 11.04 0.41
N HIS A 52 3.71 12.10 0.85
CA HIS A 52 4.01 12.74 2.13
C HIS A 52 2.70 13.06 2.84
N PHE A 53 2.40 12.27 3.87
CA PHE A 53 1.23 12.48 4.71
C PHE A 53 1.71 12.66 6.15
N LYS A 54 1.60 13.87 6.66
CA LYS A 54 2.10 14.20 7.98
C LYS A 54 1.46 13.34 9.07
N GLY A 55 2.30 12.74 9.89
CA GLY A 55 1.83 11.93 11.01
C GLY A 55 1.33 10.54 10.62
N VAL A 56 1.60 10.10 9.39
CA VAL A 56 1.10 8.82 8.89
C VAL A 56 2.26 7.88 8.59
N ASP A 57 2.16 6.65 9.09
CA ASP A 57 3.06 5.58 8.71
C ASP A 57 2.64 5.04 7.35
N LEU A 58 3.56 5.01 6.41
CA LEU A 58 3.35 4.41 5.10
C LEU A 58 4.26 3.20 4.94
N ALA A 59 3.79 2.21 4.21
CA ALA A 59 4.59 1.01 3.94
C ALA A 59 4.35 0.52 2.52
N ILE A 60 5.38 -0.13 1.97
CA ILE A 60 5.22 -0.93 0.76
C ILE A 60 5.02 -2.36 1.24
N LEU A 61 3.92 -2.97 0.85
CA LEU A 61 3.61 -4.34 1.21
C LEU A 61 3.89 -5.27 0.04
N GLU A 62 4.54 -6.37 0.33
CA GLU A 62 4.78 -7.44 -0.64
C GLU A 62 3.68 -8.48 -0.47
N VAL A 63 2.98 -8.76 -1.57
CA VAL A 63 1.84 -9.68 -1.56
C VAL A 63 2.15 -10.83 -2.51
N ASN A 64 2.05 -12.05 -2.02
CA ASN A 64 2.22 -13.24 -2.84
C ASN A 64 0.95 -13.50 -3.65
N ASN A 65 1.11 -14.18 -4.79
CA ASN A 65 -0.03 -14.55 -5.61
C ASN A 65 -1.03 -15.38 -4.81
N GLY A 66 -2.29 -14.98 -4.87
CA GLY A 66 -3.37 -15.67 -4.16
C GLY A 66 -3.60 -15.16 -2.75
N GLU A 67 -2.74 -14.30 -2.22
CA GLU A 67 -2.96 -13.67 -0.92
C GLU A 67 -3.80 -12.41 -1.05
N SER A 68 -4.49 -12.08 0.03
CA SER A 68 -5.13 -10.78 0.18
C SER A 68 -4.06 -9.70 0.40
N VAL A 69 -4.29 -8.49 -0.08
CA VAL A 69 -3.35 -7.39 0.16
C VAL A 69 -3.23 -7.07 1.66
N GLU A 70 -4.24 -7.43 2.44
CA GLU A 70 -4.21 -7.24 3.89
C GLU A 70 -3.19 -8.15 4.57
N ASP A 71 -2.88 -9.28 3.93
CA ASP A 71 -1.92 -10.26 4.45
C ASP A 71 -0.50 -9.98 3.96
N GLY A 72 -0.32 -8.92 3.18
CA GLY A 72 0.99 -8.55 2.67
C GLY A 72 1.95 -8.16 3.78
N LYS A 73 3.23 -8.39 3.54
CA LYS A 73 4.28 -8.06 4.50
C LYS A 73 4.93 -6.74 4.14
N GLY A 74 5.11 -5.90 5.15
CA GLY A 74 5.78 -4.61 4.96
C GLY A 74 7.26 -4.83 4.68
N VAL A 75 7.69 -4.47 3.47
CA VAL A 75 9.09 -4.58 3.07
C VAL A 75 9.84 -3.26 3.17
N PHE A 76 9.09 -2.17 3.34
CA PHE A 76 9.68 -0.85 3.52
C PHE A 76 8.67 0.05 4.22
N ARG A 77 9.12 0.81 5.24
CA ARG A 77 8.25 1.72 5.99
C ARG A 77 8.87 3.10 6.10
N LYS A 78 8.03 4.10 6.13
CA LYS A 78 8.43 5.45 6.53
C LYS A 78 7.30 6.10 7.33
N HIS A 79 7.69 6.95 8.26
CA HIS A 79 6.76 7.78 9.04
C HIS A 79 6.95 9.22 8.59
N THR A 80 5.90 9.84 8.13
CA THR A 80 5.97 11.22 7.63
C THR A 80 5.12 12.18 8.43
#